data_6fd0e691ce43dc7c78b209468e0b3db0
#
_entry.id   6fd0e691ce43dc7c78b209468e0b3db0
#
_cell.length_a   1.000
_cell.length_b   1.000
_cell.length_c   1.000
_cell.angle_alpha   90.00
_cell.angle_beta   90.00
_cell.angle_gamma   90.00
#
_symmetry.space_group_name_H-M   'P 1'
#
loop_
_entity.id
_entity.type
_entity.pdbx_description
1 polymer ?
#
loop_
_entity_poly.entity_id
_entity_poly.type
_entity_poly.pdbx_seq_one_letter_code
_entity_poly.pdbx_strand_id
1 'polypeptide(L)' 'VLIITREHNLESLNDASRLDASLLGHALYTAAKVANQMGIAESGYRVVVNTGEGVGQSVPHLHLHVLGGRRLGWPPG' A
#
# COMPACT_ATOMS: atom_id res chain seq x y z
N VAL A 1 9.22 -1.31 0.84
CA VAL A 1 8.72 -1.02 2.19
C VAL A 1 7.27 -1.42 2.29
N LEU A 2 6.91 -2.00 3.40
CA LEU A 2 5.57 -2.49 3.67
C LEU A 2 4.93 -1.62 4.76
N ILE A 3 3.74 -1.14 4.48
CA ILE A 3 2.96 -0.35 5.45
C ILE A 3 1.76 -1.18 5.85
N ILE A 4 1.61 -1.43 7.15
CA ILE A 4 0.50 -2.19 7.69
C ILE A 4 -0.28 -1.36 8.71
N THR A 5 -1.57 -1.63 8.84
CA THR A 5 -2.39 -0.99 9.85
C THR A 5 -2.27 -1.75 11.17
N ARG A 6 -2.55 -1.07 12.26
CA ARG A 6 -2.66 -1.71 13.58
C ARG A 6 -4.07 -2.25 13.85
N GLU A 7 -5.01 -1.92 12.97
CA GLU A 7 -6.37 -2.41 13.09
C GLU A 7 -6.42 -3.92 12.89
N HIS A 8 -7.09 -4.60 13.80
CA HIS A 8 -7.31 -6.03 13.68
C HIS A 8 -8.52 -6.30 12.79
N ASN A 9 -8.55 -7.47 12.17
CA ASN A 9 -9.67 -7.96 11.37
C ASN A 9 -9.91 -7.18 10.06
N LEU A 10 -8.93 -6.43 9.58
CA LEU A 10 -8.96 -5.84 8.25
C LEU A 10 -8.07 -6.67 7.34
N GLU A 11 -8.67 -7.54 6.54
CA GLU A 11 -7.93 -8.44 5.66
C GLU A 11 -7.55 -7.76 4.34
N SER A 12 -8.44 -6.91 3.81
CA SER A 12 -8.22 -6.26 2.53
C SER A 12 -9.15 -5.05 2.37
N LEU A 13 -9.05 -4.39 1.21
CA LEU A 13 -9.98 -3.33 0.85
C LEU A 13 -11.43 -3.80 0.74
N ASN A 14 -11.64 -5.12 0.61
CA ASN A 14 -13.00 -5.67 0.53
C ASN A 14 -13.74 -5.63 1.87
N ASP A 15 -13.06 -5.29 2.95
CA ASP A 15 -13.68 -5.06 4.25
C ASP A 15 -14.27 -3.65 4.36
N ALA A 16 -14.82 -3.14 3.25
CA ALA A 16 -15.26 -1.75 3.13
C ALA A 16 -16.25 -1.30 4.21
N SER A 17 -17.10 -2.20 4.71
CA SER A 17 -18.05 -1.87 5.78
C SER A 17 -17.36 -1.60 7.13
N ARG A 18 -16.10 -1.99 7.25
CA ARG A 18 -15.29 -1.85 8.45
C ARG A 18 -14.13 -0.86 8.27
N LEU A 19 -13.97 -0.36 7.04
CA LEU A 19 -12.90 0.57 6.72
C LEU A 19 -13.28 1.98 7.14
N ASP A 20 -12.31 2.68 7.71
CA ASP A 20 -12.38 4.09 7.99
C ASP A 20 -11.61 4.82 6.90
N ALA A 21 -12.26 5.77 6.22
CA ALA A 21 -11.62 6.56 5.20
C ALA A 21 -10.41 7.32 5.72
N SER A 22 -10.45 7.79 6.96
CA SER A 22 -9.30 8.45 7.58
C SER A 22 -8.12 7.49 7.74
N LEU A 23 -8.37 6.23 8.04
CA LEU A 23 -7.31 5.22 8.14
C LEU A 23 -6.64 5.02 6.80
N LEU A 24 -7.42 4.89 5.73
CA LEU A 24 -6.88 4.73 4.38
C LEU A 24 -6.10 5.96 3.94
N GLY A 25 -6.63 7.15 4.21
CA GLY A 25 -5.94 8.40 3.92
C GLY A 25 -4.62 8.50 4.68
N HIS A 26 -4.63 8.11 5.95
CA HIS A 26 -3.41 8.09 6.76
C HIS A 26 -2.39 7.11 6.21
N ALA A 27 -2.83 5.95 5.74
CA ALA A 27 -1.94 4.95 5.14
C ALA A 27 -1.25 5.50 3.89
N LEU A 28 -1.99 6.17 3.02
CA LEU A 28 -1.42 6.80 1.82
C LEU A 28 -0.48 7.95 2.18
N TYR A 29 -0.85 8.76 3.15
CA TYR A 29 0.01 9.83 3.65
C TYR A 29 1.32 9.26 4.19
N THR A 30 1.24 8.18 4.95
CA THR A 30 2.41 7.48 5.48
C THR A 30 3.29 6.94 4.35
N ALA A 31 2.68 6.39 3.29
CA ALA A 31 3.41 5.93 2.11
C ALA A 31 4.23 7.06 1.48
N ALA A 32 3.63 8.24 1.34
CA ALA A 32 4.32 9.40 0.79
C ALA A 32 5.49 9.85 1.69
N LYS A 33 5.30 9.83 3.00
CA LYS A 33 6.37 10.17 3.95
C LYS A 33 7.51 9.18 3.88
N VAL A 34 7.20 7.90 3.83
CA VAL A 34 8.22 6.84 3.72
C VAL A 34 9.01 6.98 2.42
N ALA A 35 8.34 7.24 1.30
CA ALA A 35 9.00 7.45 0.03
C ALA A 35 9.99 8.62 0.11
N ASN A 36 9.60 9.70 0.76
CA ASN A 36 10.48 10.85 0.95
C ASN A 36 11.69 10.49 1.82
N GLN A 37 11.46 9.78 2.92
CA GLN A 37 12.54 9.35 3.81
C GLN A 37 13.52 8.41 3.13
N MET A 38 13.05 7.58 2.22
CA MET A 38 13.89 6.65 1.47
C MET A 38 14.56 7.28 0.26
N GLY A 39 14.28 8.54 -0.03
CA GLY A 39 14.93 9.27 -1.11
C GLY A 39 14.41 8.92 -2.50
N ILE A 40 13.21 8.35 -2.62
CA ILE A 40 12.64 7.95 -3.91
C ILE A 40 11.49 8.85 -4.37
N ALA A 41 11.19 9.92 -3.65
CA ALA A 41 10.07 10.80 -3.97
C ALA A 41 10.25 11.49 -5.31
N GLU A 42 11.44 12.00 -5.61
CA GLU A 42 11.70 12.72 -6.87
C GLU A 42 11.76 11.80 -8.08
N SER A 43 12.43 10.65 -7.94
CA SER A 43 12.57 9.71 -9.06
C SER A 43 11.27 8.97 -9.35
N GLY A 44 10.40 8.89 -8.36
CA GLY A 44 9.11 8.27 -8.50
C GLY A 44 8.98 6.97 -7.72
N TYR A 45 7.76 6.67 -7.32
CA TYR A 45 7.46 5.44 -6.62
C TYR A 45 6.04 5.00 -6.93
N ARG A 46 5.76 3.75 -6.64
CA ARG A 46 4.46 3.14 -6.85
C ARG A 46 3.94 2.60 -5.52
N VAL A 47 2.68 2.85 -5.24
CA VAL A 47 2.00 2.27 -4.08
C VAL A 47 1.05 1.19 -4.59
N VAL A 48 1.16 0.01 -4.02
CA VAL A 48 0.36 -1.15 -4.44
C VAL A 48 -0.41 -1.69 -3.25
N VAL A 49 -1.71 -1.92 -3.47
CA VAL A 49 -2.57 -2.60 -2.50
C VAL A 49 -3.18 -3.81 -3.21
N ASN A 50 -2.69 -5.00 -2.89
CA ASN A 50 -3.24 -6.22 -3.45
C ASN A 50 -4.50 -6.62 -2.68
N THR A 51 -5.58 -6.86 -3.38
CA THR A 51 -6.85 -7.26 -2.81
C THR A 51 -7.32 -8.55 -3.48
N GLY A 52 -7.29 -9.63 -2.76
CA GLY A 52 -7.70 -10.94 -3.24
C GLY A 52 -6.54 -11.79 -3.75
N GLU A 53 -6.76 -13.10 -3.79
CA GLU A 53 -5.74 -14.07 -4.18
C GLU A 53 -5.32 -13.95 -5.63
N GLY A 54 -6.26 -13.55 -6.51
CA GLY A 54 -6.01 -13.46 -7.95
C GLY A 54 -4.94 -12.46 -8.34
N VAL A 55 -4.61 -11.53 -7.45
CA VAL A 55 -3.58 -10.50 -7.68
C VAL A 55 -2.41 -10.63 -6.70
N GLY A 56 -2.34 -11.76 -5.97
CA GLY A 56 -1.19 -12.06 -5.15
C GLY A 56 -1.27 -11.59 -3.70
N GLN A 57 -2.47 -11.35 -3.18
CA GLN A 57 -2.59 -11.12 -1.75
C GLN A 57 -2.40 -12.44 -1.01
N SER A 58 -1.21 -12.64 -0.44
CA SER A 58 -0.87 -13.85 0.28
C SER A 58 -1.03 -13.71 1.80
N VAL A 59 -1.03 -12.49 2.30
CA VAL A 59 -1.18 -12.20 3.73
C VAL A 59 -2.57 -11.59 3.97
N PRO A 60 -3.41 -12.22 4.81
CA PRO A 60 -4.77 -11.76 5.06
C PRO A 60 -4.79 -10.60 6.06
N HIS A 61 -4.05 -9.57 5.76
CA HIS A 61 -4.00 -8.32 6.54
C HIS A 61 -3.77 -7.17 5.57
N LEU A 62 -4.60 -6.14 5.67
CA LEU A 62 -4.50 -4.99 4.78
C LEU A 62 -3.12 -4.36 4.87
N HIS A 63 -2.44 -4.27 3.74
CA HIS A 63 -1.11 -3.67 3.68
C HIS A 63 -0.86 -3.00 2.33
N LEU A 64 0.05 -2.05 2.33
CA LEU A 64 0.49 -1.32 1.15
C LEU A 64 1.97 -1.58 0.92
N HIS A 65 2.33 -1.77 -0.34
CA HIS A 65 3.73 -1.81 -0.75
C HIS A 65 4.13 -0.46 -1.31
N VAL A 66 5.31 0.02 -0.95
CA VAL A 66 5.93 1.20 -1.56
C VAL A 66 7.13 0.72 -2.34
N LEU A 67 7.10 0.90 -3.65
CA LEU A 67 8.12 0.40 -4.58
C LEU A 67 8.76 1.55 -5.33
N GLY A 68 10.07 1.57 -5.38
CA GLY A 68 10.81 2.61 -6.09
C GLY A 68 12.30 2.31 -6.07
N GLY A 69 13.10 3.29 -6.48
CA GLY A 69 14.54 3.12 -6.54
C GLY A 69 15.03 2.49 -7.83
N ARG A 70 14.13 2.20 -8.75
CA ARG A 70 14.42 1.72 -10.10
C ARG A 70 13.27 2.08 -11.02
N ARG A 71 13.49 1.97 -12.31
CA ARG A 71 12.40 2.19 -13.28
C ARG A 71 11.41 1.04 -13.21
N LEU A 72 10.14 1.40 -13.11
CA LEU A 72 9.03 0.45 -13.11
C LEU A 72 8.25 0.60 -14.41
N GLY A 73 7.88 -0.53 -15.01
CA GLY A 73 7.21 -0.55 -16.29
C GLY A 73 5.70 -0.30 -16.20
N TRP A 74 5.11 -0.18 -17.37
CA TRP A 74 3.68 -0.06 -17.54
C TRP A 74 3.25 -0.98 -18.69
N PRO A 75 2.11 -1.70 -18.60
CA PRO A 75 1.16 -1.71 -17.48
C PRO A 75 1.73 -2.28 -16.18
N PRO A 76 1.11 -1.97 -15.03
CA PRO A 76 1.69 -2.27 -13.71
C PRO A 76 1.62 -3.75 -13.30
N GLY A 77 0.96 -4.56 -14.07
CA GLY A 77 0.86 -5.97 -13.70
C GLY A 77 0.79 -6.91 -14.88
#